data_6567380197108e0505d6ed4c151d57cf
#
_entry.id   6567380197108e0505d6ed4c151d57cf
#
_cell.length_a   1.000
_cell.length_b   1.000
_cell.length_c   1.000
_cell.angle_alpha   90.00
_cell.angle_beta   90.00
_cell.angle_gamma   90.00
#
_symmetry.space_group_name_H-M   'P 1'
#
loop_
_entity.id
_entity.type
_entity.pdbx_description
1 polymer ?
#
loop_
_entity_poly.entity_id
_entity_poly.type
_entity_poly.pdbx_seq_one_letter_code
_entity_poly.pdbx_strand_id
1 'polypeptide(L)'
;DDGRFRAFVNACRHRGVAVEEEERGTKRRFVCPFHSWAYDPQGALVGLPKADHFGEIDKECFGLIELPAEEKYGLLFANPNPSGTVDVDRLLGEDLSKEFEAWNFGAYGRLGGDRYEVDCNWKLAMDTFGETYHFTSLHKDSLANFFEGNVQCYDTYGQHHRMILCKKAIQEMREWPEDRWEITLAGLPVYWIFPNSIVMPSDFGLYVVRAYPDEENPGRHTSVISFYARGESLGTAESNTITTERQALLQTAPLEVLAEVAQGFAAIIRDEDYVASASQQRSAESGAFDHVIFGRNEPALHHYHNTYRAALGMGSLPLLDPTSMN
;
A
#
# COMPACT_ATOMS: atom_id res chain seq x y z
N ASP A 1 -15.75 -4.22 -20.15
CA ASP A 1 -15.99 -4.04 -21.59
C ASP A 1 -15.98 -2.56 -22.03
N ASP A 2 -16.24 -1.61 -21.14
CA ASP A 2 -16.23 -0.16 -21.41
C ASP A 2 -14.97 0.56 -20.87
N GLY A 3 -14.02 -0.19 -20.30
CA GLY A 3 -12.76 0.34 -19.78
C GLY A 3 -12.91 1.18 -18.49
N ARG A 4 -14.08 1.17 -17.85
CA ARG A 4 -14.27 1.92 -16.59
C ARG A 4 -14.05 1.03 -15.37
N PHE A 5 -13.27 1.51 -14.44
CA PHE A 5 -13.18 0.93 -13.11
C PHE A 5 -14.48 1.16 -12.33
N ARG A 6 -14.98 0.12 -11.70
CA ARG A 6 -16.13 0.17 -10.79
C ARG A 6 -15.85 -0.64 -9.54
N ALA A 7 -16.39 -0.22 -8.43
CA ALA A 7 -16.38 -0.96 -7.18
C ALA A 7 -17.81 -1.21 -6.70
N PHE A 8 -18.05 -2.37 -6.13
CA PHE A 8 -19.36 -2.76 -5.61
C PHE A 8 -19.23 -3.38 -4.24
N VAL A 9 -20.27 -3.24 -3.44
CA VAL A 9 -20.42 -4.06 -2.24
C VAL A 9 -20.56 -5.53 -2.70
N ASN A 10 -19.68 -6.40 -2.25
CA ASN A 10 -19.70 -7.83 -2.60
C ASN A 10 -20.82 -8.57 -1.85
N ALA A 11 -22.07 -8.21 -2.14
CA ALA A 11 -23.25 -8.75 -1.49
C ALA A 11 -24.43 -8.85 -2.47
N CYS A 12 -24.95 -10.05 -2.64
CA CYS A 12 -26.15 -10.30 -3.45
C CYS A 12 -27.37 -9.57 -2.88
N ARG A 13 -28.09 -8.83 -3.71
CA ARG A 13 -29.25 -8.04 -3.31
C ARG A 13 -30.47 -8.84 -2.86
N HIS A 14 -30.40 -10.19 -3.01
CA HIS A 14 -31.43 -11.07 -2.46
C HIS A 14 -31.27 -11.26 -0.94
N ARG A 15 -30.14 -11.82 -0.49
CA ARG A 15 -29.93 -12.17 0.93
C ARG A 15 -28.49 -11.95 1.42
N GLY A 16 -27.71 -11.10 0.75
CA GLY A 16 -26.42 -10.63 1.22
C GLY A 16 -25.22 -11.58 1.04
N VAL A 17 -25.40 -12.74 0.40
CA VAL A 17 -24.26 -13.65 0.15
C VAL A 17 -23.29 -13.03 -0.82
N ALA A 18 -21.98 -13.19 -0.59
CA ALA A 18 -20.94 -12.72 -1.49
C ALA A 18 -21.17 -13.28 -2.92
N VAL A 19 -21.07 -12.43 -3.92
CA VAL A 19 -21.25 -12.82 -5.33
C VAL A 19 -19.96 -13.25 -5.99
N GLU A 20 -18.82 -12.91 -5.37
CA GLU A 20 -17.48 -13.28 -5.80
C GLU A 20 -16.59 -13.57 -4.60
N GLU A 21 -15.96 -14.72 -4.59
CA GLU A 21 -15.01 -15.13 -3.51
C GLU A 21 -13.58 -15.27 -4.04
N GLU A 22 -13.42 -15.34 -5.36
CA GLU A 22 -12.10 -15.40 -5.96
C GLU A 22 -11.41 -14.02 -5.89
N GLU A 23 -10.18 -14.01 -5.43
CA GLU A 23 -9.39 -12.77 -5.34
C GLU A 23 -9.20 -12.10 -6.71
N ARG A 24 -9.15 -12.90 -7.78
CA ARG A 24 -8.94 -12.46 -9.15
C ARG A 24 -9.60 -13.38 -10.15
N GLY A 25 -9.99 -12.80 -11.29
CA GLY A 25 -10.55 -13.61 -12.36
C GLY A 25 -11.08 -12.75 -13.50
N THR A 26 -11.55 -13.43 -14.56
CA THR A 26 -12.26 -12.81 -15.68
C THR A 26 -13.60 -13.48 -15.81
N LYS A 27 -14.66 -12.72 -15.60
CA LYS A 27 -16.05 -13.22 -15.68
C LYS A 27 -16.91 -12.27 -16.50
N ARG A 28 -17.82 -12.83 -17.25
CA ARG A 28 -18.83 -12.05 -17.98
C ARG A 28 -20.03 -11.69 -17.11
N ARG A 29 -20.20 -12.39 -15.98
CA ARG A 29 -21.28 -12.19 -15.00
C ARG A 29 -20.81 -12.66 -13.64
N PHE A 30 -21.28 -12.00 -12.61
CA PHE A 30 -21.17 -12.41 -11.22
C PHE A 30 -22.45 -13.18 -10.86
N VAL A 31 -22.32 -14.43 -10.48
CA VAL A 31 -23.46 -15.30 -10.18
C VAL A 31 -23.44 -15.68 -8.72
N CYS A 32 -24.45 -15.25 -7.97
CA CYS A 32 -24.57 -15.59 -6.56
C CYS A 32 -24.66 -17.10 -6.36
N PRO A 33 -23.78 -17.71 -5.53
CA PRO A 33 -23.74 -19.16 -5.34
C PRO A 33 -24.99 -19.69 -4.61
N PHE A 34 -25.77 -18.83 -3.98
CA PHE A 34 -26.91 -19.26 -3.17
C PHE A 34 -28.17 -19.54 -4.00
N HIS A 35 -28.61 -18.57 -4.83
CA HIS A 35 -29.85 -18.73 -5.63
C HIS A 35 -29.67 -18.34 -7.09
N SER A 36 -28.44 -18.24 -7.56
CA SER A 36 -28.08 -17.95 -8.95
C SER A 36 -28.63 -16.61 -9.48
N TRP A 37 -28.84 -15.63 -8.62
CA TRP A 37 -29.03 -14.27 -9.09
C TRP A 37 -27.74 -13.83 -9.79
N ALA A 38 -27.87 -13.25 -10.98
CA ALA A 38 -26.73 -12.93 -11.81
C ALA A 38 -26.68 -11.44 -12.14
N TYR A 39 -25.48 -10.88 -12.02
CA TYR A 39 -25.20 -9.48 -12.28
C TYR A 39 -24.19 -9.35 -13.42
N ASP A 40 -24.33 -8.32 -14.22
CA ASP A 40 -23.33 -7.99 -15.24
C ASP A 40 -22.14 -7.22 -14.65
N PRO A 41 -21.08 -6.94 -15.43
CA PRO A 41 -19.93 -6.16 -14.96
C PRO A 41 -20.26 -4.70 -14.59
N GLN A 42 -21.42 -4.19 -14.98
CA GLN A 42 -21.93 -2.87 -14.60
C GLN A 42 -22.75 -2.92 -13.30
N GLY A 43 -22.91 -4.11 -12.71
CA GLY A 43 -23.65 -4.33 -11.47
C GLY A 43 -25.15 -4.52 -11.65
N ALA A 44 -25.68 -4.45 -12.86
CA ALA A 44 -27.12 -4.62 -13.09
C ALA A 44 -27.56 -6.08 -12.88
N LEU A 45 -28.74 -6.28 -12.29
CA LEU A 45 -29.35 -7.61 -12.14
C LEU A 45 -29.88 -8.11 -13.49
N VAL A 46 -29.15 -9.03 -14.11
CA VAL A 46 -29.48 -9.58 -15.46
C VAL A 46 -30.13 -10.96 -15.40
N GLY A 47 -29.96 -11.71 -14.31
CA GLY A 47 -30.54 -13.04 -14.13
C GLY A 47 -31.27 -13.19 -12.79
N LEU A 48 -32.53 -13.59 -12.86
CA LEU A 48 -33.39 -13.86 -11.72
C LEU A 48 -34.15 -15.18 -11.97
N PRO A 49 -33.62 -16.32 -11.46
CA PRO A 49 -34.30 -17.61 -11.58
C PRO A 49 -35.66 -17.57 -10.85
N LYS A 50 -36.68 -18.18 -11.50
CA LYS A 50 -38.05 -18.25 -10.96
C LYS A 50 -38.61 -16.87 -10.58
N ALA A 51 -38.46 -15.91 -11.49
CA ALA A 51 -38.87 -14.51 -11.26
C ALA A 51 -40.34 -14.40 -10.85
N ASP A 52 -41.20 -15.31 -11.38
CA ASP A 52 -42.62 -15.42 -11.01
C ASP A 52 -42.89 -15.63 -9.52
N HIS A 53 -41.95 -16.17 -8.79
CA HIS A 53 -42.07 -16.35 -7.33
C HIS A 53 -41.89 -15.04 -6.54
N PHE A 54 -41.37 -14.00 -7.17
CA PHE A 54 -41.11 -12.72 -6.55
C PHE A 54 -42.18 -11.66 -6.86
N GLY A 55 -43.22 -12.02 -7.62
CA GLY A 55 -44.21 -11.09 -8.14
C GLY A 55 -43.64 -10.11 -9.17
N GLU A 56 -44.18 -8.90 -9.24
CA GLU A 56 -43.65 -7.85 -10.09
C GLU A 56 -42.39 -7.25 -9.44
N ILE A 57 -41.21 -7.63 -9.93
CA ILE A 57 -39.92 -7.13 -9.45
C ILE A 57 -39.25 -6.27 -10.54
N ASP A 58 -38.94 -5.04 -10.20
CA ASP A 58 -38.14 -4.18 -11.03
C ASP A 58 -36.65 -4.48 -10.83
N LYS A 59 -36.04 -5.15 -11.79
CA LYS A 59 -34.63 -5.54 -11.73
C LYS A 59 -33.68 -4.35 -11.61
N GLU A 60 -34.04 -3.17 -12.10
CA GLU A 60 -33.23 -1.97 -12.03
C GLU A 60 -32.98 -1.53 -10.56
N CYS A 61 -33.93 -1.84 -9.69
CA CYS A 61 -33.81 -1.56 -8.25
C CYS A 61 -32.94 -2.55 -7.48
N PHE A 62 -32.51 -3.66 -8.11
CA PHE A 62 -31.80 -4.76 -7.44
C PHE A 62 -30.41 -5.03 -8.04
N GLY A 63 -29.80 -4.04 -8.68
CA GLY A 63 -28.38 -4.07 -9.02
C GLY A 63 -27.47 -4.12 -7.80
N LEU A 64 -26.22 -4.54 -7.93
CA LEU A 64 -25.21 -4.44 -6.87
C LEU A 64 -25.09 -2.99 -6.40
N ILE A 65 -24.83 -2.80 -5.12
CA ILE A 65 -24.59 -1.47 -4.58
C ILE A 65 -23.23 -0.98 -5.05
N GLU A 66 -23.25 0.03 -5.92
CA GLU A 66 -22.02 0.66 -6.42
C GLU A 66 -21.39 1.54 -5.34
N LEU A 67 -20.07 1.48 -5.23
CA LEU A 67 -19.27 2.31 -4.36
C LEU A 67 -18.62 3.42 -5.20
N PRO A 68 -18.51 4.66 -4.67
CA PRO A 68 -17.72 5.69 -5.32
C PRO A 68 -16.31 5.20 -5.57
N ALA A 69 -15.86 5.25 -6.82
CA ALA A 69 -14.55 4.73 -7.21
C ALA A 69 -13.94 5.57 -8.32
N GLU A 70 -12.61 5.69 -8.31
CA GLU A 70 -11.83 6.43 -9.31
C GLU A 70 -10.55 5.67 -9.60
N GLU A 71 -10.21 5.50 -10.88
CA GLU A 71 -8.88 5.09 -11.33
C GLU A 71 -8.09 6.34 -11.68
N LYS A 72 -6.97 6.57 -10.99
CA LYS A 72 -6.12 7.73 -11.24
C LYS A 72 -4.66 7.42 -10.93
N TYR A 73 -3.77 7.97 -11.74
CA TYR A 73 -2.32 7.74 -11.64
C TYR A 73 -1.91 6.26 -11.71
N GLY A 74 -2.78 5.40 -12.29
CA GLY A 74 -2.59 3.95 -12.32
C GLY A 74 -2.94 3.22 -11.02
N LEU A 75 -3.56 3.91 -10.07
CA LEU A 75 -4.05 3.35 -8.80
C LEU A 75 -5.58 3.36 -8.79
N LEU A 76 -6.15 2.38 -8.09
CA LEU A 76 -7.59 2.23 -7.92
C LEU A 76 -7.99 2.67 -6.51
N PHE A 77 -8.90 3.64 -6.45
CA PHE A 77 -9.44 4.18 -5.21
C PHE A 77 -10.93 3.87 -5.10
N ALA A 78 -11.38 3.46 -3.93
CA ALA A 78 -12.79 3.24 -3.66
C ALA A 78 -13.15 3.71 -2.25
N ASN A 79 -14.32 4.33 -2.10
CA ASN A 79 -14.86 4.69 -0.80
C ASN A 79 -15.82 3.59 -0.34
N PRO A 80 -15.61 2.93 0.80
CA PRO A 80 -16.50 1.87 1.29
C PRO A 80 -17.89 2.37 1.70
N ASN A 81 -18.08 3.68 1.83
CA ASN A 81 -19.40 4.28 2.06
C ASN A 81 -20.10 4.56 0.72
N PRO A 82 -21.23 3.86 0.40
CA PRO A 82 -21.94 4.07 -0.86
C PRO A 82 -22.47 5.50 -1.05
N SER A 83 -22.70 6.22 0.05
CA SER A 83 -23.15 7.63 0.02
C SER A 83 -22.00 8.62 0.07
N GLY A 84 -20.75 8.15 0.06
CA GLY A 84 -19.57 8.97 0.07
C GLY A 84 -19.20 9.50 -1.31
N THR A 85 -18.01 10.08 -1.42
CA THR A 85 -17.42 10.53 -2.67
C THR A 85 -15.97 10.08 -2.76
N VAL A 86 -15.43 10.01 -3.97
CA VAL A 86 -14.01 9.87 -4.25
C VAL A 86 -13.60 11.06 -5.11
N ASP A 87 -12.55 11.72 -4.70
CA ASP A 87 -11.85 12.78 -5.41
C ASP A 87 -10.37 12.62 -5.08
N VAL A 88 -9.65 11.94 -5.95
CA VAL A 88 -8.26 11.53 -5.70
C VAL A 88 -7.34 12.73 -5.62
N ASP A 89 -7.55 13.79 -6.42
CA ASP A 89 -6.72 15.00 -6.37
C ASP A 89 -6.89 15.74 -5.04
N ARG A 90 -8.12 15.81 -4.56
CA ARG A 90 -8.40 16.39 -3.24
C ARG A 90 -7.83 15.53 -2.11
N LEU A 91 -7.85 14.21 -2.26
CA LEU A 91 -7.29 13.27 -1.27
C LEU A 91 -5.79 13.43 -1.16
N LEU A 92 -5.08 13.46 -2.28
CA LEU A 92 -3.61 13.50 -2.33
C LEU A 92 -3.06 14.92 -2.17
N GLY A 93 -3.81 15.94 -2.61
CA GLY A 93 -3.34 17.30 -2.72
C GLY A 93 -2.49 17.52 -3.97
N GLU A 94 -2.26 18.80 -4.32
CA GLU A 94 -1.64 19.18 -5.60
C GLU A 94 -0.24 18.60 -5.79
N ASP A 95 0.61 18.68 -4.75
CA ASP A 95 2.02 18.29 -4.89
C ASP A 95 2.18 16.78 -4.98
N LEU A 96 1.49 16.01 -4.15
CA LEU A 96 1.55 14.55 -4.21
C LEU A 96 0.88 14.00 -5.49
N SER A 97 -0.16 14.67 -5.98
CA SER A 97 -0.78 14.33 -7.27
C SER A 97 0.18 14.49 -8.44
N LYS A 98 0.99 15.57 -8.46
CA LYS A 98 2.04 15.76 -9.47
C LYS A 98 3.12 14.68 -9.42
N GLU A 99 3.52 14.26 -8.21
CA GLU A 99 4.49 13.18 -8.05
C GLU A 99 3.92 11.85 -8.57
N PHE A 100 2.66 11.53 -8.24
CA PHE A 100 2.02 10.30 -8.70
C PHE A 100 1.78 10.28 -10.21
N GLU A 101 1.47 11.43 -10.80
CA GLU A 101 1.40 11.61 -12.25
C GLU A 101 2.76 11.32 -12.91
N ALA A 102 3.84 11.87 -12.34
CA ALA A 102 5.20 11.65 -12.85
C ALA A 102 5.66 10.18 -12.73
N TRP A 103 5.23 9.45 -11.69
CA TRP A 103 5.52 8.03 -11.54
C TRP A 103 4.83 7.16 -12.59
N ASN A 104 3.65 7.55 -13.07
CA ASN A 104 2.86 6.81 -14.06
C ASN A 104 2.69 5.33 -13.67
N PHE A 105 2.10 5.07 -12.51
CA PHE A 105 1.92 3.70 -12.00
C PHE A 105 1.10 2.80 -12.94
N GLY A 106 0.32 3.38 -13.86
CA GLY A 106 -0.39 2.63 -14.89
C GLY A 106 0.51 1.88 -15.88
N ALA A 107 1.79 2.26 -15.96
CA ALA A 107 2.78 1.56 -16.77
C ALA A 107 3.34 0.28 -16.12
N TYR A 108 2.95 -0.01 -14.87
CA TYR A 108 3.44 -1.17 -14.13
C TYR A 108 2.44 -2.33 -14.20
N GLY A 109 2.92 -3.52 -14.58
CA GLY A 109 2.16 -4.76 -14.54
C GLY A 109 2.39 -5.54 -13.23
N ARG A 110 1.33 -6.14 -12.68
CA ARG A 110 1.48 -6.95 -11.46
C ARG A 110 2.34 -8.18 -11.73
N LEU A 111 3.39 -8.35 -10.94
CA LEU A 111 4.28 -9.50 -11.02
C LEU A 111 3.98 -10.54 -9.94
N GLY A 112 3.59 -10.10 -8.73
CA GLY A 112 3.33 -11.01 -7.63
C GLY A 112 2.83 -10.29 -6.38
N GLY A 113 2.87 -11.01 -5.26
CA GLY A 113 2.58 -10.48 -3.93
C GLY A 113 2.26 -11.59 -2.95
N ASP A 114 2.30 -11.23 -1.67
CA ASP A 114 2.10 -12.12 -0.53
C ASP A 114 1.06 -11.53 0.42
N ARG A 115 0.46 -12.42 1.21
CA ARG A 115 -0.46 -12.08 2.27
C ARG A 115 0.00 -12.73 3.57
N TYR A 116 0.12 -11.95 4.64
CA TYR A 116 0.57 -12.40 5.94
C TYR A 116 -0.44 -12.05 7.02
N GLU A 117 -0.78 -13.01 7.86
CA GLU A 117 -1.45 -12.76 9.13
C GLU A 117 -0.37 -12.50 10.18
N VAL A 118 -0.48 -11.35 10.87
CA VAL A 118 0.57 -10.87 11.77
C VAL A 118 -0.01 -10.57 13.15
N ASP A 119 0.66 -11.07 14.20
CA ASP A 119 0.24 -10.89 15.59
C ASP A 119 0.73 -9.53 16.15
N CYS A 120 0.35 -8.45 15.48
CA CYS A 120 0.48 -7.08 15.98
C CYS A 120 -0.58 -6.16 15.38
N ASN A 121 -0.86 -5.06 16.06
CA ASN A 121 -1.71 -4.02 15.54
C ASN A 121 -1.10 -3.45 14.24
N TRP A 122 -1.93 -3.26 13.24
CA TRP A 122 -1.51 -2.76 11.92
C TRP A 122 -0.75 -1.43 11.95
N LYS A 123 -0.95 -0.58 12.98
CA LYS A 123 -0.19 0.67 13.12
C LYS A 123 1.27 0.41 13.50
N LEU A 124 1.55 -0.62 14.31
CA LEU A 124 2.93 -1.03 14.61
C LEU A 124 3.65 -1.55 13.35
N ALA A 125 2.92 -2.26 12.47
CA ALA A 125 3.47 -2.65 11.17
C ALA A 125 3.77 -1.44 10.29
N MET A 126 2.94 -0.40 10.32
CA MET A 126 3.19 0.85 9.59
C MET A 126 4.37 1.63 10.17
N ASP A 127 4.58 1.59 11.49
CA ASP A 127 5.68 2.27 12.17
C ASP A 127 7.05 1.83 11.63
N THR A 128 7.22 0.56 11.25
CA THR A 128 8.49 0.05 10.71
C THR A 128 8.89 0.70 9.39
N PHE A 129 7.95 1.30 8.67
CA PHE A 129 8.21 2.07 7.44
C PHE A 129 8.44 3.57 7.71
N GLY A 130 8.36 4.00 8.96
CA GLY A 130 8.40 5.42 9.34
C GLY A 130 9.77 5.93 9.77
N GLU A 131 10.81 5.09 9.79
CA GLU A 131 12.16 5.47 10.18
C GLU A 131 13.20 4.48 9.65
N THR A 132 14.47 4.84 9.69
CA THR A 132 15.60 4.00 9.27
C THR A 132 16.65 3.78 10.39
N TYR A 133 16.30 4.17 11.62
CA TYR A 133 17.18 4.05 12.78
C TYR A 133 17.46 2.59 13.11
N HIS A 134 16.48 1.70 12.92
CA HIS A 134 16.62 0.26 13.15
C HIS A 134 17.47 -0.48 12.09
N PHE A 135 17.76 0.13 10.94
CA PHE A 135 18.43 -0.53 9.81
C PHE A 135 19.79 -1.13 10.20
N THR A 136 20.60 -0.39 10.96
CA THR A 136 21.93 -0.86 11.35
C THR A 136 21.92 -1.99 12.38
N SER A 137 20.80 -2.22 13.04
CA SER A 137 20.65 -3.25 14.07
C SER A 137 19.79 -4.42 13.59
N LEU A 138 18.54 -4.15 13.22
CA LEU A 138 17.59 -5.18 12.79
C LEU A 138 17.95 -5.73 11.42
N HIS A 139 18.22 -4.84 10.47
CA HIS A 139 18.50 -5.18 9.08
C HIS A 139 20.00 -5.25 8.75
N LYS A 140 20.86 -5.49 9.76
CA LYS A 140 22.32 -5.48 9.60
C LYS A 140 22.85 -6.41 8.51
N ASP A 141 22.18 -7.54 8.30
CA ASP A 141 22.55 -8.58 7.32
C ASP A 141 21.66 -8.52 6.06
N SER A 142 20.69 -7.59 5.99
CA SER A 142 19.76 -7.40 4.88
C SER A 142 19.82 -5.98 4.32
N LEU A 143 18.92 -5.07 4.66
CA LEU A 143 18.81 -3.73 4.06
C LEU A 143 19.99 -2.81 4.36
N ALA A 144 20.69 -2.97 5.49
CA ALA A 144 21.85 -2.16 5.82
C ALA A 144 23.02 -2.33 4.82
N ASN A 145 22.99 -3.37 3.98
CA ASN A 145 23.96 -3.50 2.90
C ASN A 145 23.72 -2.49 1.76
N PHE A 146 22.50 -1.99 1.62
CA PHE A 146 22.07 -1.13 0.51
C PHE A 146 21.75 0.30 0.92
N PHE A 147 21.33 0.50 2.17
CA PHE A 147 20.87 1.78 2.68
C PHE A 147 21.73 2.31 3.83
N GLU A 148 21.81 3.64 3.92
CA GLU A 148 22.39 4.32 5.09
C GLU A 148 21.33 4.41 6.19
N GLY A 149 21.60 3.83 7.35
CA GLY A 149 20.69 3.90 8.49
C GLY A 149 20.66 5.33 9.08
N ASN A 150 19.47 5.74 9.51
CA ASN A 150 19.23 7.06 10.13
C ASN A 150 19.56 8.26 9.20
N VAL A 151 19.48 8.04 7.89
CA VAL A 151 19.66 9.08 6.85
C VAL A 151 18.48 9.02 5.89
N GLN A 152 17.59 10.00 5.95
CA GLN A 152 16.42 10.12 5.10
C GLN A 152 16.02 11.58 4.87
N CYS A 153 15.38 11.85 3.73
CA CYS A 153 14.60 13.06 3.50
C CYS A 153 13.15 12.81 3.88
N TYR A 154 12.43 13.86 4.28
CA TYR A 154 11.07 13.75 4.75
C TYR A 154 10.23 14.95 4.33
N ASP A 155 9.05 14.69 3.75
CA ASP A 155 8.07 15.68 3.33
C ASP A 155 6.66 15.26 3.73
N THR A 156 5.79 16.24 3.98
CA THR A 156 4.38 16.02 4.31
C THR A 156 3.46 16.56 3.23
N TYR A 157 2.35 15.85 2.99
CA TYR A 157 1.29 16.19 2.03
C TYR A 157 -0.07 16.05 2.73
N GLY A 158 -0.40 17.02 3.58
CA GLY A 158 -1.61 16.95 4.39
C GLY A 158 -1.61 15.74 5.34
N GLN A 159 -2.49 14.77 5.07
CA GLN A 159 -2.57 13.53 5.84
C GLN A 159 -1.50 12.50 5.44
N HIS A 160 -0.83 12.70 4.32
CA HIS A 160 0.15 11.78 3.76
C HIS A 160 1.57 12.29 4.02
N HIS A 161 2.55 11.41 3.86
CA HIS A 161 3.95 11.82 3.86
C HIS A 161 4.78 10.95 2.92
N ARG A 162 5.96 11.44 2.59
CA ARG A 162 7.00 10.70 1.89
C ARG A 162 8.27 10.72 2.71
N MET A 163 8.88 9.57 2.85
CA MET A 163 10.27 9.42 3.25
C MET A 163 11.09 8.97 2.05
N ILE A 164 12.31 9.48 1.88
CA ILE A 164 13.24 8.98 0.90
C ILE A 164 14.42 8.38 1.66
N LEU A 165 14.53 7.06 1.63
CA LEU A 165 15.61 6.32 2.26
C LEU A 165 16.87 6.47 1.43
N CYS A 166 17.99 6.84 2.05
CA CYS A 166 19.25 7.07 1.36
C CYS A 166 19.92 5.74 0.98
N LYS A 167 20.10 5.50 -0.31
CA LYS A 167 20.90 4.37 -0.80
C LYS A 167 22.39 4.68 -0.72
N LYS A 168 23.21 3.68 -0.38
CA LYS A 168 24.69 3.82 -0.37
C LYS A 168 25.25 4.16 -1.76
N ALA A 169 24.56 3.77 -2.83
CA ALA A 169 24.89 4.12 -4.21
C ALA A 169 24.95 5.63 -4.49
N ILE A 170 24.37 6.47 -3.62
CA ILE A 170 24.47 7.94 -3.72
C ILE A 170 25.93 8.41 -3.72
N GLN A 171 26.85 7.67 -3.09
CA GLN A 171 28.27 8.02 -3.05
C GLN A 171 28.91 7.97 -4.44
N GLU A 172 28.54 6.98 -5.25
CA GLU A 172 28.99 6.86 -6.64
C GLU A 172 28.34 7.91 -7.53
N MET A 173 27.03 8.14 -7.32
CA MET A 173 26.24 9.09 -8.11
C MET A 173 26.71 10.54 -7.95
N ARG A 174 27.29 10.89 -6.80
CA ARG A 174 27.85 12.23 -6.56
C ARG A 174 28.98 12.60 -7.52
N GLU A 175 29.66 11.61 -8.08
CA GLU A 175 30.73 11.80 -9.09
C GLU A 175 30.18 11.96 -10.53
N TRP A 176 28.88 11.82 -10.72
CA TRP A 176 28.24 11.91 -12.03
C TRP A 176 27.78 13.33 -12.34
N PRO A 177 27.63 13.68 -13.64
CA PRO A 177 26.92 14.88 -14.05
C PRO A 177 25.50 14.90 -13.49
N GLU A 178 25.04 16.07 -13.02
CA GLU A 178 23.72 16.21 -12.36
C GLU A 178 22.53 15.83 -13.26
N ASP A 179 22.67 15.99 -14.58
CA ASP A 179 21.67 15.60 -15.57
C ASP A 179 21.46 14.07 -15.70
N ARG A 180 22.30 13.28 -15.01
CA ARG A 180 22.18 11.82 -14.90
C ARG A 180 21.69 11.34 -13.53
N TRP A 181 21.39 12.28 -12.65
CA TRP A 181 20.90 11.91 -11.33
C TRP A 181 19.44 11.48 -11.39
N GLU A 182 19.16 10.30 -10.86
CA GLU A 182 17.81 9.74 -10.74
C GLU A 182 17.51 9.43 -9.28
N ILE A 183 16.31 9.81 -8.84
CA ILE A 183 15.88 9.64 -7.44
C ILE A 183 15.95 8.18 -6.98
N THR A 184 15.59 7.24 -7.85
CA THR A 184 15.60 5.81 -7.54
C THR A 184 16.98 5.21 -7.41
N LEU A 185 18.00 5.89 -7.94
CA LEU A 185 19.41 5.52 -7.75
C LEU A 185 19.94 5.97 -6.40
N ALA A 186 19.64 7.23 -6.04
CA ALA A 186 20.08 7.85 -4.79
C ALA A 186 19.30 7.37 -3.57
N GLY A 187 18.04 7.00 -3.76
CA GLY A 187 17.15 6.68 -2.67
C GLY A 187 15.99 5.78 -3.05
N LEU A 188 15.23 5.40 -2.06
CA LEU A 188 13.96 4.71 -2.21
C LEU A 188 12.85 5.60 -1.64
N PRO A 189 11.97 6.18 -2.47
CA PRO A 189 10.80 6.88 -1.98
C PRO A 189 9.83 5.90 -1.32
N VAL A 190 9.39 6.23 -0.12
CA VAL A 190 8.39 5.51 0.66
C VAL A 190 7.26 6.47 0.94
N TYR A 191 6.18 6.36 0.19
CA TYR A 191 4.97 7.15 0.38
C TYR A 191 4.05 6.44 1.37
N TRP A 192 3.73 7.09 2.45
CA TRP A 192 2.64 6.66 3.31
C TRP A 192 1.36 7.36 2.92
N ILE A 193 0.41 6.58 2.43
CA ILE A 193 -0.91 7.05 2.03
C ILE A 193 -1.89 6.67 3.13
N PHE A 194 -2.39 7.69 3.82
CA PHE A 194 -3.37 7.50 4.90
C PHE A 194 -4.58 6.73 4.40
N PRO A 195 -5.10 5.75 5.17
CA PRO A 195 -4.68 5.40 6.53
C PRO A 195 -3.59 4.33 6.61
N ASN A 196 -3.46 3.39 5.68
CA ASN A 196 -2.82 2.11 5.91
C ASN A 196 -2.04 1.57 4.72
N SER A 197 -1.62 2.43 3.81
CA SER A 197 -0.97 2.01 2.57
C SER A 197 0.41 2.64 2.42
N ILE A 198 1.39 1.82 2.03
CA ILE A 198 2.74 2.24 1.65
C ILE A 198 2.91 1.99 0.15
N VAL A 199 3.41 2.98 -0.57
CA VAL A 199 3.71 2.92 -1.99
C VAL A 199 5.19 3.24 -2.17
N MET A 200 5.95 2.29 -2.72
CA MET A 200 7.40 2.38 -2.84
C MET A 200 7.83 2.14 -4.29
N PRO A 201 7.91 3.17 -5.13
CA PRO A 201 8.52 3.06 -6.45
C PRO A 201 10.04 2.89 -6.31
N SER A 202 10.59 1.95 -7.06
CA SER A 202 12.01 1.62 -7.07
C SER A 202 12.57 1.56 -8.50
N ASP A 203 13.86 1.35 -8.63
CA ASP A 203 14.58 1.21 -9.88
C ASP A 203 14.14 0.00 -10.75
N PHE A 204 13.49 -0.98 -10.16
CA PHE A 204 13.06 -2.20 -10.86
C PHE A 204 11.55 -2.46 -10.77
N GLY A 205 10.81 -1.70 -9.97
CA GLY A 205 9.38 -1.92 -9.83
C GLY A 205 8.71 -1.07 -8.76
N LEU A 206 7.52 -1.47 -8.39
CA LEU A 206 6.68 -0.80 -7.41
C LEU A 206 6.23 -1.82 -6.38
N TYR A 207 6.47 -1.53 -5.10
CA TYR A 207 5.85 -2.24 -3.98
C TYR A 207 4.66 -1.45 -3.46
N VAL A 208 3.60 -2.16 -3.14
CA VAL A 208 2.45 -1.61 -2.42
C VAL A 208 2.18 -2.51 -1.22
N VAL A 209 2.34 -1.96 -0.02
CA VAL A 209 2.03 -2.65 1.24
C VAL A 209 0.75 -2.05 1.82
N ARG A 210 -0.18 -2.90 2.20
CA ARG A 210 -1.43 -2.50 2.84
C ARG A 210 -1.65 -3.34 4.08
N ALA A 211 -1.91 -2.71 5.22
CA ALA A 211 -2.17 -3.40 6.47
C ALA A 211 -3.63 -3.20 6.88
N TYR A 212 -4.37 -4.29 6.96
CA TYR A 212 -5.78 -4.29 7.32
C TYR A 212 -5.96 -4.81 8.74
N PRO A 213 -6.64 -4.05 9.62
CA PRO A 213 -6.93 -4.51 10.97
C PRO A 213 -7.74 -5.81 10.94
N ASP A 214 -7.50 -6.68 11.91
CA ASP A 214 -8.41 -7.78 12.18
C ASP A 214 -9.71 -7.23 12.79
N GLU A 215 -10.85 -7.79 12.41
CA GLU A 215 -12.17 -7.31 12.83
C GLU A 215 -12.45 -7.57 14.31
N GLU A 216 -11.91 -8.65 14.88
CA GLU A 216 -12.19 -9.12 16.23
C GLU A 216 -11.05 -8.81 17.21
N ASN A 217 -9.82 -8.78 16.71
CA ASN A 217 -8.63 -8.62 17.54
C ASN A 217 -7.76 -7.43 17.09
N PRO A 218 -7.81 -6.28 17.78
CA PRO A 218 -7.00 -5.12 17.44
C PRO A 218 -5.48 -5.35 17.56
N GLY A 219 -5.05 -6.44 18.22
CA GLY A 219 -3.65 -6.87 18.30
C GLY A 219 -3.21 -7.72 17.10
N ARG A 220 -4.02 -7.81 16.04
CA ARG A 220 -3.71 -8.57 14.81
C ARG A 220 -4.03 -7.75 13.57
N HIS A 221 -3.38 -8.10 12.47
CA HIS A 221 -3.70 -7.54 11.17
C HIS A 221 -3.34 -8.50 10.03
N THR A 222 -3.93 -8.25 8.87
CA THR A 222 -3.49 -8.85 7.61
C THR A 222 -2.66 -7.85 6.84
N SER A 223 -1.42 -8.21 6.51
CA SER A 223 -0.57 -7.46 5.60
C SER A 223 -0.65 -8.03 4.20
N VAL A 224 -0.89 -7.17 3.20
CA VAL A 224 -0.90 -7.53 1.78
C VAL A 224 0.22 -6.76 1.09
N ILE A 225 1.24 -7.46 0.64
CA ILE A 225 2.36 -6.92 -0.10
C ILE A 225 2.17 -7.27 -1.57
N SER A 226 2.11 -6.28 -2.44
CA SER A 226 1.97 -6.48 -3.88
C SER A 226 3.19 -5.91 -4.59
N PHE A 227 3.66 -6.60 -5.60
CA PHE A 227 4.77 -6.17 -6.42
C PHE A 227 4.37 -6.04 -7.90
N TYR A 228 4.82 -4.94 -8.52
CA TYR A 228 4.56 -4.62 -9.91
C TYR A 228 5.88 -4.27 -10.60
N ALA A 229 6.10 -4.80 -11.81
CA ALA A 229 7.23 -4.47 -12.66
C ALA A 229 6.84 -3.47 -13.75
N ARG A 230 7.76 -2.61 -14.18
CA ARG A 230 7.54 -1.74 -15.33
C ARG A 230 7.38 -2.57 -16.60
N GLY A 231 6.53 -2.10 -17.52
CA GLY A 231 6.27 -2.77 -18.79
C GLY A 231 7.50 -2.95 -19.67
N GLU A 232 8.51 -2.12 -19.52
CA GLU A 232 9.83 -2.23 -20.17
C GLU A 232 10.59 -3.49 -19.74
N SER A 233 10.48 -3.86 -18.46
CA SER A 233 10.99 -5.15 -17.93
C SER A 233 10.17 -6.35 -18.45
N LEU A 234 8.99 -6.10 -19.00
CA LEU A 234 8.10 -7.10 -19.62
C LEU A 234 8.37 -7.31 -21.10
N GLY A 235 9.44 -6.74 -21.66
CA GLY A 235 9.89 -7.02 -23.03
C GLY A 235 9.37 -6.07 -24.11
N THR A 236 8.93 -4.88 -23.77
CA THR A 236 8.56 -3.85 -24.75
C THR A 236 9.11 -2.49 -24.32
N ALA A 237 10.24 -2.08 -24.81
CA ALA A 237 10.57 -0.73 -25.27
C ALA A 237 12.05 -0.36 -25.20
N GLU A 238 12.44 0.48 -26.11
CA GLU A 238 13.75 1.13 -26.19
C GLU A 238 13.82 2.21 -25.10
N SER A 239 14.46 1.90 -23.97
CA SER A 239 14.83 2.92 -22.97
C SER A 239 16.22 3.42 -23.24
N ASN A 240 16.36 4.73 -23.51
CA ASN A 240 17.64 5.39 -23.75
C ASN A 240 18.31 5.93 -22.46
N THR A 241 17.92 5.47 -21.29
CA THR A 241 18.49 5.95 -20.02
C THR A 241 19.65 5.04 -19.60
N ILE A 242 20.86 5.59 -19.55
CA ILE A 242 22.05 4.87 -19.08
C ILE A 242 21.98 4.79 -17.57
N THR A 243 21.77 3.60 -17.09
CA THR A 243 21.75 3.23 -15.67
C THR A 243 23.06 2.56 -15.28
N THR A 244 23.34 2.45 -13.98
CA THR A 244 24.46 1.61 -13.51
C THR A 244 24.33 0.21 -14.09
N GLU A 245 25.46 -0.51 -14.21
CA GLU A 245 25.46 -1.91 -14.69
C GLU A 245 24.43 -2.77 -13.95
N ARG A 246 24.22 -2.53 -12.66
CA ARG A 246 23.24 -3.23 -11.83
C ARG A 246 21.79 -2.90 -12.22
N GLN A 247 21.49 -1.65 -12.53
CA GLN A 247 20.16 -1.26 -12.99
C GLN A 247 19.86 -1.77 -14.39
N ALA A 248 20.85 -1.70 -15.30
CA ALA A 248 20.72 -2.30 -16.61
C ALA A 248 20.43 -3.81 -16.50
N LEU A 249 21.07 -4.50 -15.56
CA LEU A 249 20.82 -5.91 -15.25
C LEU A 249 19.40 -6.13 -14.71
N LEU A 250 18.92 -5.28 -13.82
CA LEU A 250 17.55 -5.43 -13.24
C LEU A 250 16.46 -5.04 -14.25
N GLN A 251 16.68 -4.02 -15.08
CA GLN A 251 15.73 -3.62 -16.13
C GLN A 251 15.60 -4.66 -17.24
N THR A 252 16.67 -5.42 -17.50
CA THR A 252 16.69 -6.53 -18.47
C THR A 252 16.56 -7.90 -17.83
N ALA A 253 16.42 -7.97 -16.51
CA ALA A 253 16.32 -9.22 -15.78
C ALA A 253 15.06 -9.99 -16.19
N PRO A 254 15.14 -11.32 -16.31
CA PRO A 254 13.96 -12.14 -16.45
C PRO A 254 12.95 -11.90 -15.33
N LEU A 255 11.65 -12.01 -15.63
CA LEU A 255 10.57 -11.79 -14.65
C LEU A 255 10.71 -12.66 -13.41
N GLU A 256 11.25 -13.86 -13.56
CA GLU A 256 11.51 -14.78 -12.46
C GLU A 256 12.53 -14.17 -11.46
N VAL A 257 13.57 -13.52 -11.94
CA VAL A 257 14.58 -12.85 -11.09
C VAL A 257 13.97 -11.65 -10.37
N LEU A 258 13.14 -10.87 -11.05
CA LEU A 258 12.42 -9.75 -10.42
C LEU A 258 11.44 -10.26 -9.36
N ALA A 259 10.77 -11.38 -9.61
CA ALA A 259 9.87 -12.00 -8.65
C ALA A 259 10.63 -12.51 -7.40
N GLU A 260 11.81 -13.13 -7.58
CA GLU A 260 12.66 -13.56 -6.47
C GLU A 260 13.15 -12.37 -5.62
N VAL A 261 13.58 -11.28 -6.25
CA VAL A 261 13.98 -10.04 -5.56
C VAL A 261 12.80 -9.47 -4.76
N ALA A 262 11.60 -9.46 -5.35
CA ALA A 262 10.39 -8.98 -4.70
C ALA A 262 10.00 -9.85 -3.49
N GLN A 263 10.05 -11.16 -3.63
CA GLN A 263 9.79 -12.11 -2.54
C GLN A 263 10.84 -11.97 -1.43
N GLY A 264 12.11 -11.78 -1.78
CA GLY A 264 13.17 -11.52 -0.81
C GLY A 264 12.91 -10.27 0.02
N PHE A 265 12.45 -9.18 -0.60
CA PHE A 265 12.09 -7.96 0.13
C PHE A 265 10.87 -8.17 1.04
N ALA A 266 9.82 -8.85 0.54
CA ALA A 266 8.65 -9.18 1.35
C ALA A 266 9.00 -10.10 2.54
N ALA A 267 9.95 -11.01 2.35
CA ALA A 267 10.46 -11.88 3.42
C ALA A 267 11.20 -11.08 4.51
N ILE A 268 11.98 -10.06 4.16
CA ILE A 268 12.62 -9.16 5.14
C ILE A 268 11.55 -8.51 6.02
N ILE A 269 10.52 -7.93 5.43
CA ILE A 269 9.41 -7.31 6.18
C ILE A 269 8.77 -8.33 7.13
N ARG A 270 8.45 -9.53 6.63
CA ARG A 270 7.83 -10.59 7.44
C ARG A 270 8.72 -11.07 8.57
N ASP A 271 9.98 -11.38 8.28
CA ASP A 271 10.86 -12.15 9.17
C ASP A 271 11.66 -11.24 10.12
N GLU A 272 11.80 -9.95 9.81
CA GLU A 272 12.52 -8.99 10.62
C GLU A 272 11.56 -7.96 11.23
N ASP A 273 10.91 -7.10 10.43
CA ASP A 273 10.04 -6.02 10.89
C ASP A 273 8.82 -6.51 11.67
N TYR A 274 8.09 -7.47 11.11
CA TYR A 274 6.86 -7.95 11.75
C TYR A 274 7.13 -8.79 13.00
N VAL A 275 8.29 -9.43 13.08
CA VAL A 275 8.73 -10.11 14.31
C VAL A 275 9.01 -9.09 15.41
N ALA A 276 9.67 -7.98 15.09
CA ALA A 276 9.89 -6.89 16.04
C ALA A 276 8.56 -6.26 16.49
N SER A 277 7.66 -5.97 15.53
CA SER A 277 6.33 -5.41 15.79
C SER A 277 5.46 -6.32 16.67
N ALA A 278 5.49 -7.64 16.45
CA ALA A 278 4.79 -8.59 17.31
C ALA A 278 5.37 -8.63 18.73
N SER A 279 6.66 -8.39 18.89
CA SER A 279 7.28 -8.23 20.21
C SER A 279 6.82 -6.94 20.92
N GLN A 280 6.74 -5.83 20.16
CA GLN A 280 6.20 -4.55 20.67
C GLN A 280 4.74 -4.70 21.10
N GLN A 281 3.92 -5.41 20.32
CA GLN A 281 2.51 -5.69 20.65
C GLN A 281 2.40 -6.39 22.01
N ARG A 282 3.16 -7.45 22.24
CA ARG A 282 3.15 -8.16 23.53
C ARG A 282 3.55 -7.26 24.70
N SER A 283 4.50 -6.36 24.48
CA SER A 283 4.92 -5.39 25.49
C SER A 283 3.81 -4.38 25.81
N ALA A 284 3.12 -3.88 24.78
CA ALA A 284 1.99 -2.97 24.93
C ALA A 284 0.82 -3.63 25.68
N GLU A 285 0.48 -4.87 25.34
CA GLU A 285 -0.59 -5.66 25.98
C GLU A 285 -0.29 -6.00 27.45
N SER A 286 0.97 -6.06 27.82
CA SER A 286 1.37 -6.33 29.21
C SER A 286 0.96 -5.22 30.19
N GLY A 287 0.71 -3.99 29.66
CA GLY A 287 0.46 -2.80 30.47
C GLY A 287 1.64 -2.37 31.34
N ALA A 288 2.84 -2.89 31.06
CA ALA A 288 4.05 -2.54 31.82
C ALA A 288 4.63 -1.18 31.47
N PHE A 289 4.22 -0.63 30.30
CA PHE A 289 4.67 0.68 29.82
C PHE A 289 3.48 1.64 29.74
N ASP A 290 3.61 2.82 30.30
CA ASP A 290 2.62 3.90 30.15
C ASP A 290 2.72 4.54 28.76
N HIS A 291 3.90 4.54 28.16
CA HIS A 291 4.18 5.13 26.85
C HIS A 291 5.46 4.56 26.23
N VAL A 292 5.59 4.76 24.93
CA VAL A 292 6.82 4.60 24.13
C VAL A 292 7.29 5.96 23.64
N ILE A 293 8.53 6.07 23.21
CA ILE A 293 9.15 7.34 22.84
C ILE A 293 9.53 7.30 21.36
N PHE A 294 9.14 8.35 20.61
CA PHE A 294 9.63 8.62 19.27
C PHE A 294 10.72 9.67 19.31
N GLY A 295 11.86 9.39 18.69
CA GLY A 295 13.01 10.28 18.62
C GLY A 295 12.79 11.47 17.68
N ARG A 296 13.66 12.48 17.75
CA ARG A 296 13.67 13.62 16.81
C ARG A 296 14.04 13.21 15.38
N ASN A 297 14.71 12.09 15.23
CA ASN A 297 15.09 11.47 13.96
C ASN A 297 13.97 10.64 13.31
N GLU A 298 12.78 10.60 13.93
CA GLU A 298 11.63 9.82 13.50
C GLU A 298 10.41 10.73 13.15
N PRO A 299 10.58 11.78 12.31
CA PRO A 299 9.52 12.75 12.04
C PRO A 299 8.29 12.13 11.35
N ALA A 300 8.49 11.05 10.59
CA ALA A 300 7.39 10.35 9.94
C ALA A 300 6.48 9.66 10.95
N LEU A 301 7.02 9.09 12.03
CA LEU A 301 6.22 8.52 13.12
C LEU A 301 5.41 9.60 13.84
N HIS A 302 6.01 10.76 14.11
CA HIS A 302 5.28 11.90 14.71
C HIS A 302 4.10 12.32 13.83
N HIS A 303 4.30 12.46 12.52
CA HIS A 303 3.25 12.83 11.58
C HIS A 303 2.18 11.75 11.50
N TYR A 304 2.56 10.49 11.35
CA TYR A 304 1.69 9.34 11.26
C TYR A 304 0.74 9.27 12.45
N HIS A 305 1.29 9.24 13.66
CA HIS A 305 0.49 9.15 14.88
C HIS A 305 -0.35 10.39 15.13
N ASN A 306 0.14 11.59 14.84
CA ASN A 306 -0.65 12.83 14.97
C ASN A 306 -1.80 12.87 13.96
N THR A 307 -1.60 12.38 12.73
CA THR A 307 -2.67 12.27 11.73
C THR A 307 -3.78 11.32 12.20
N TYR A 308 -3.40 10.18 12.76
CA TYR A 308 -4.35 9.24 13.37
C TYR A 308 -5.12 9.86 14.53
N ARG A 309 -4.41 10.49 15.45
CA ARG A 309 -5.02 11.14 16.60
C ARG A 309 -6.01 12.21 16.16
N ALA A 310 -5.65 13.02 15.17
CA ALA A 310 -6.54 14.03 14.61
C ALA A 310 -7.79 13.41 13.97
N ALA A 311 -7.65 12.33 13.20
CA ALA A 311 -8.77 11.62 12.60
C ALA A 311 -9.73 11.02 13.64
N LEU A 312 -9.23 10.69 14.82
CA LEU A 312 -10.00 10.18 15.96
C LEU A 312 -10.48 11.30 16.92
N GLY A 313 -10.25 12.57 16.61
CA GLY A 313 -10.59 13.71 17.47
C GLY A 313 -9.75 13.81 18.74
N MET A 314 -8.57 13.18 18.76
CA MET A 314 -7.61 13.23 19.87
C MET A 314 -6.64 14.39 19.73
N GLY A 315 -6.09 14.89 20.84
CA GLY A 315 -5.01 15.88 20.84
C GLY A 315 -3.72 15.29 20.26
N SER A 316 -2.79 16.16 19.81
CA SER A 316 -1.47 15.76 19.32
C SER A 316 -0.66 14.99 20.36
N LEU A 317 0.36 14.27 19.91
CA LEU A 317 1.33 13.63 20.81
C LEU A 317 1.96 14.68 21.74
N PRO A 318 2.06 14.40 23.04
CA PRO A 318 2.72 15.30 23.95
C PRO A 318 4.22 15.31 23.70
N LEU A 319 4.84 16.48 23.89
CA LEU A 319 6.30 16.54 24.00
C LEU A 319 6.72 15.95 25.35
N LEU A 320 7.73 15.11 25.31
CA LEU A 320 8.31 14.56 26.52
C LEU A 320 9.08 15.65 27.28
N ASP A 321 8.76 15.85 28.55
CA ASP A 321 9.58 16.67 29.45
C ASP A 321 10.67 15.78 30.08
N PRO A 322 11.94 15.94 29.70
CA PRO A 322 13.03 15.13 30.25
C PRO A 322 13.15 15.21 31.76
N THR A 323 12.59 16.27 32.39
CA THR A 323 12.65 16.47 33.85
C THR A 323 11.53 15.74 34.58
N SER A 324 10.50 15.29 33.90
CA SER A 324 9.36 14.55 34.47
C SER A 324 9.56 13.03 34.52
N MET A 325 10.67 12.53 34.00
CA MET A 325 11.02 11.11 34.00
C MET A 325 11.80 10.75 35.25
N ASN A 326 11.10 10.49 36.36
CA ASN A 326 11.65 9.90 37.58
C ASN A 326 11.09 8.51 37.82
#